data_300ea973aa948b503cc0f58c6438eb86
#
_entry.id   300ea973aa948b503cc0f58c6438eb86
#
_cell.length_a   1.000
_cell.length_b   1.000
_cell.length_c   1.000
_cell.angle_alpha   90.00
_cell.angle_beta   90.00
_cell.angle_gamma   90.00
#
_symmetry.space_group_name_H-M   'P 1'
#
loop_
_entity.id
_entity.type
_entity.pdbx_description
1 polymer ?
#
loop_
_entity_poly.entity_id
_entity_poly.type
_entity_poly.pdbx_seq_one_letter_code
_entity_poly.pdbx_strand_id
1 'polypeptide(L)'
;ILHDMQKYHPAALSKFKKHKNEFLYNVCTQNLLRGVQEELYRPEISVDILCRYRVETMFIPFHPEFQQSLKQSLAKIEEEILMHFLFGLVSQKGYKLIIKYREQIEKESAKK
;
A
#
# COMPACT_ATOMS: atom_id res chain seq x y z
N ILE A 1 10.08 19.26 -5.70
CA ILE A 1 9.71 18.98 -7.09
C ILE A 1 8.19 19.15 -7.30
N LEU A 2 7.35 18.50 -6.49
CA LEU A 2 5.90 18.63 -6.63
C LEU A 2 5.42 20.05 -6.37
N HIS A 3 6.02 20.74 -5.42
CA HIS A 3 5.71 22.13 -5.12
C HIS A 3 6.00 23.04 -6.30
N ASP A 4 7.15 22.85 -6.93
CA ASP A 4 7.56 23.63 -8.11
C ASP A 4 6.62 23.35 -9.30
N MET A 5 6.24 22.10 -9.52
CA MET A 5 5.29 21.74 -10.57
C MET A 5 3.94 22.39 -10.34
N GLN A 6 3.46 22.43 -9.09
CA GLN A 6 2.20 23.03 -8.74
C GLN A 6 2.19 24.53 -8.99
N LYS A 7 3.30 25.19 -8.67
CA LYS A 7 3.44 26.65 -8.80
C LYS A 7 3.63 27.11 -10.24
N TYR A 8 4.49 26.44 -11.00
CA TYR A 8 4.92 26.89 -12.33
C TYR A 8 4.31 26.09 -13.48
N HIS A 9 3.87 24.86 -13.24
CA HIS A 9 3.38 23.97 -14.28
C HIS A 9 2.11 23.22 -13.83
N PRO A 10 1.01 23.94 -13.55
CA PRO A 10 -0.20 23.29 -13.03
C PRO A 10 -0.78 22.24 -13.96
N ALA A 11 -0.74 22.47 -15.29
CA ALA A 11 -1.24 21.50 -16.27
C ALA A 11 -0.39 20.23 -16.29
N ALA A 12 0.94 20.39 -16.20
CA ALA A 12 1.88 19.26 -16.15
C ALA A 12 1.69 18.46 -14.86
N LEU A 13 1.47 19.12 -13.72
CA LEU A 13 1.21 18.45 -12.45
C LEU A 13 -0.07 17.63 -12.50
N SER A 14 -1.16 18.21 -13.07
CA SER A 14 -2.44 17.51 -13.21
C SER A 14 -2.30 16.25 -14.05
N LYS A 15 -1.58 16.34 -15.17
CA LYS A 15 -1.32 15.22 -16.06
C LYS A 15 -0.48 14.15 -15.36
N PHE A 16 0.57 14.56 -14.61
CA PHE A 16 1.43 13.66 -13.85
C PHE A 16 0.61 12.89 -12.80
N LYS A 17 -0.23 13.58 -12.04
CA LYS A 17 -1.08 12.94 -11.02
C LYS A 17 -2.02 11.91 -11.65
N LYS A 18 -2.62 12.25 -12.79
CA LYS A 18 -3.52 11.36 -13.50
C LYS A 18 -2.81 10.08 -13.93
N HIS A 19 -1.64 10.19 -14.57
CA HIS A 19 -0.86 9.04 -15.00
C HIS A 19 -0.41 8.18 -13.81
N LYS A 20 0.04 8.82 -12.74
CA LYS A 20 0.46 8.12 -11.53
C LYS A 20 -0.70 7.31 -10.95
N ASN A 21 -1.87 7.92 -10.83
CA ASN A 21 -3.04 7.26 -10.27
C ASN A 21 -3.51 6.09 -11.14
N GLU A 22 -3.53 6.27 -12.46
CA GLU A 22 -3.89 5.20 -13.39
C GLU A 22 -2.93 4.01 -13.26
N PHE A 23 -1.63 4.29 -13.21
CA PHE A 23 -0.61 3.25 -13.05
C PHE A 23 -0.79 2.49 -11.73
N LEU A 24 -0.94 3.22 -10.62
CA LEU A 24 -1.11 2.61 -9.31
C LEU A 24 -2.40 1.79 -9.23
N TYR A 25 -3.47 2.30 -9.84
CA TYR A 25 -4.72 1.57 -9.94
C TYR A 25 -4.56 0.25 -10.67
N ASN A 26 -3.88 0.28 -11.81
CA ASN A 26 -3.68 -0.93 -12.61
C ASN A 26 -2.84 -1.95 -11.85
N VAL A 27 -1.76 -1.53 -11.21
CA VAL A 27 -0.91 -2.40 -10.41
C VAL A 27 -1.71 -3.02 -9.27
N CYS A 28 -2.46 -2.20 -8.54
CA CYS A 28 -3.26 -2.67 -7.41
C CYS A 28 -4.35 -3.65 -7.86
N THR A 29 -5.04 -3.32 -8.95
CA THR A 29 -6.08 -4.19 -9.51
C THR A 29 -5.52 -5.55 -9.87
N GLN A 30 -4.41 -5.60 -10.57
CA GLN A 30 -3.77 -6.86 -10.95
C GLN A 30 -3.36 -7.66 -9.71
N ASN A 31 -2.80 -6.99 -8.71
CA ASN A 31 -2.40 -7.65 -7.46
C ASN A 31 -3.62 -8.26 -6.73
N LEU A 32 -4.69 -7.51 -6.59
CA LEU A 32 -5.89 -7.99 -5.88
C LEU A 32 -6.57 -9.13 -6.63
N LEU A 33 -6.69 -9.01 -7.96
CA LEU A 33 -7.28 -10.08 -8.77
C LEU A 33 -6.45 -11.36 -8.69
N ARG A 34 -5.13 -11.23 -8.75
CA ARG A 34 -4.24 -12.38 -8.63
C ARG A 34 -4.34 -13.02 -7.25
N GLY A 35 -4.39 -12.22 -6.20
CA GLY A 35 -4.53 -12.73 -4.84
C GLY A 35 -5.82 -13.48 -4.62
N VAL A 36 -6.93 -12.99 -5.19
CA VAL A 36 -8.21 -13.71 -5.14
C VAL A 36 -8.13 -15.02 -5.93
N GLN A 37 -7.54 -14.99 -7.12
CA GLN A 37 -7.38 -16.17 -7.97
C GLN A 37 -6.53 -17.24 -7.29
N GLU A 38 -5.48 -16.85 -6.59
CA GLU A 38 -4.60 -17.76 -5.86
C GLU A 38 -5.14 -18.14 -4.49
N GLU A 39 -6.35 -17.67 -4.16
CA GLU A 39 -7.03 -17.95 -2.88
C GLU A 39 -6.31 -17.37 -1.66
N LEU A 40 -5.40 -16.42 -1.88
CA LEU A 40 -4.69 -15.72 -0.81
C LEU A 40 -5.51 -14.58 -0.21
N TYR A 41 -6.41 -13.99 -1.00
CA TYR A 41 -7.32 -12.95 -0.58
C TYR A 41 -8.75 -13.48 -0.56
N ARG A 42 -9.58 -12.91 0.30
CA ARG A 42 -10.97 -13.32 0.45
C ARG A 42 -11.75 -13.11 -0.85
N PRO A 43 -12.54 -14.08 -1.30
CA PRO A 43 -13.22 -13.95 -2.60
C PRO A 43 -14.34 -12.92 -2.63
N GLU A 44 -14.85 -12.52 -1.48
CA GLU A 44 -15.97 -11.57 -1.39
C GLU A 44 -15.54 -10.10 -1.41
N ILE A 45 -14.24 -9.79 -1.48
CA ILE A 45 -13.77 -8.40 -1.49
C ILE A 45 -14.20 -7.69 -2.79
N SER A 46 -14.45 -6.39 -2.67
CA SER A 46 -14.64 -5.54 -3.85
C SER A 46 -13.29 -5.02 -4.29
N VAL A 47 -12.79 -5.52 -5.42
CA VAL A 47 -11.50 -5.10 -5.95
C VAL A 47 -11.49 -3.59 -6.25
N ASP A 48 -12.56 -3.07 -6.85
CA ASP A 48 -12.66 -1.65 -7.19
C ASP A 48 -12.56 -0.75 -5.96
N ILE A 49 -13.31 -1.07 -4.91
CA ILE A 49 -13.33 -0.27 -3.69
C ILE A 49 -11.97 -0.33 -2.99
N LEU A 50 -11.41 -1.53 -2.86
CA LEU A 50 -10.17 -1.70 -2.12
C LEU A 50 -8.95 -1.18 -2.88
N CYS A 51 -8.97 -1.24 -4.22
CA CYS A 51 -7.93 -0.59 -5.01
C CYS A 51 -7.98 0.93 -4.83
N ARG A 52 -9.17 1.52 -4.85
CA ARG A 52 -9.34 2.95 -4.61
C ARG A 52 -8.82 3.34 -3.22
N TYR A 53 -9.24 2.57 -2.23
CA TYR A 53 -8.80 2.77 -0.85
C TYR A 53 -7.27 2.70 -0.74
N ARG A 54 -6.65 1.68 -1.36
CA ARG A 54 -5.20 1.50 -1.31
C ARG A 54 -4.46 2.66 -1.95
N VAL A 55 -4.89 3.09 -3.14
CA VAL A 55 -4.23 4.20 -3.84
C VAL A 55 -4.36 5.49 -3.04
N GLU A 56 -5.54 5.76 -2.47
CA GLU A 56 -5.74 6.97 -1.67
C GLU A 56 -4.94 6.95 -0.36
N THR A 57 -4.79 5.78 0.26
CA THR A 57 -4.16 5.69 1.59
C THR A 57 -2.66 5.44 1.55
N MET A 58 -2.09 5.00 0.42
CA MET A 58 -0.67 4.66 0.36
C MET A 58 0.25 5.86 0.57
N PHE A 59 -0.25 7.07 0.38
CA PHE A 59 0.51 8.30 0.53
C PHE A 59 0.36 8.97 1.90
N ILE A 60 -0.52 8.43 2.76
CA ILE A 60 -0.73 9.00 4.10
C ILE A 60 0.58 9.10 4.90
N PRO A 61 1.47 8.09 4.88
CA PRO A 61 2.72 8.20 5.64
C PRO A 61 3.60 9.39 5.24
N PHE A 62 3.42 9.90 4.03
CA PHE A 62 4.23 11.01 3.51
C PHE A 62 3.63 12.39 3.80
N HIS A 63 2.42 12.46 4.37
CA HIS A 63 1.82 13.73 4.75
C HIS A 63 2.53 14.30 5.97
N PRO A 64 3.04 15.55 5.90
CA PRO A 64 3.79 16.12 7.04
C PRO A 64 3.01 16.14 8.34
N GLU A 65 1.71 16.43 8.29
CA GLU A 65 0.87 16.47 9.48
C GLU A 65 0.78 15.10 10.15
N PHE A 66 0.66 14.05 9.33
CA PHE A 66 0.59 12.68 9.84
C PHE A 66 1.92 12.28 10.49
N GLN A 67 3.04 12.58 9.82
CA GLN A 67 4.37 12.27 10.35
C GLN A 67 4.66 13.00 11.65
N GLN A 68 4.31 14.28 11.73
CA GLN A 68 4.58 15.11 12.90
C GLN A 68 3.79 14.68 14.13
N SER A 69 2.61 14.11 13.92
CA SER A 69 1.77 13.63 15.02
C SER A 69 2.29 12.34 15.65
N LEU A 70 3.19 11.64 14.95
CA LEU A 70 3.69 10.34 15.37
C LEU A 70 5.21 10.38 15.56
N LYS A 71 5.69 9.84 16.69
CA LYS A 71 7.12 9.74 17.00
C LYS A 71 7.66 8.40 16.51
N GLN A 72 7.43 8.10 15.22
CA GLN A 72 7.82 6.84 14.61
C GLN A 72 8.58 7.11 13.30
N SER A 73 9.43 6.16 12.90
CA SER A 73 10.10 6.25 11.61
C SER A 73 9.09 6.08 10.46
N LEU A 74 9.44 6.64 9.29
CA LEU A 74 8.61 6.48 8.11
C LEU A 74 8.43 5.00 7.75
N ALA A 75 9.51 4.22 7.84
CA ALA A 75 9.45 2.78 7.57
C ALA A 75 8.48 2.05 8.49
N LYS A 76 8.45 2.41 9.77
CA LYS A 76 7.53 1.80 10.73
C LYS A 76 6.08 2.17 10.42
N ILE A 77 5.84 3.43 10.07
CA ILE A 77 4.50 3.90 9.70
C ILE A 77 3.99 3.16 8.45
N GLU A 78 4.83 3.06 7.41
CA GLU A 78 4.47 2.36 6.18
C GLU A 78 4.17 0.89 6.44
N GLU A 79 5.00 0.21 7.23
CA GLU A 79 4.82 -1.19 7.58
C GLU A 79 3.49 -1.42 8.27
N GLU A 80 3.16 -0.58 9.24
CA GLU A 80 1.93 -0.72 10.01
C GLU A 80 0.69 -0.55 9.13
N ILE A 81 0.69 0.46 8.26
CA ILE A 81 -0.43 0.72 7.34
C ILE A 81 -0.58 -0.42 6.34
N LEU A 82 0.54 -0.89 5.77
CA LEU A 82 0.51 -2.00 4.81
C LEU A 82 -0.02 -3.28 5.47
N MET A 83 0.46 -3.61 6.67
CA MET A 83 0.03 -4.81 7.35
C MET A 83 -1.46 -4.74 7.72
N HIS A 84 -1.93 -3.57 8.14
CA HIS A 84 -3.35 -3.38 8.40
C HIS A 84 -4.19 -3.65 7.16
N PHE A 85 -3.76 -3.12 6.01
CA PHE A 85 -4.43 -3.35 4.73
C PHE A 85 -4.43 -4.84 4.35
N LEU A 86 -3.27 -5.50 4.44
CA LEU A 86 -3.13 -6.91 4.09
C LEU A 86 -3.99 -7.81 4.98
N PHE A 87 -4.00 -7.58 6.29
CA PHE A 87 -4.81 -8.41 7.18
C PHE A 87 -6.31 -8.24 6.95
N GLY A 88 -6.72 -7.13 6.36
CA GLY A 88 -8.11 -6.93 5.95
C GLY A 88 -8.48 -7.67 4.66
N LEU A 89 -7.47 -8.03 3.85
CA LEU A 89 -7.68 -8.70 2.56
C LEU A 89 -7.62 -10.22 2.64
N VAL A 90 -6.73 -10.74 3.49
CA VAL A 90 -6.30 -12.13 3.39
C VAL A 90 -7.37 -13.14 3.81
N SER A 91 -7.38 -14.28 3.10
CA SER A 91 -8.03 -15.50 3.50
C SER A 91 -7.22 -16.17 4.62
N GLN A 92 -7.73 -17.28 5.15
CA GLN A 92 -6.95 -18.07 6.10
C GLN A 92 -5.62 -18.53 5.50
N LYS A 93 -5.64 -18.95 4.24
CA LYS A 93 -4.42 -19.36 3.52
C LYS A 93 -3.42 -18.21 3.43
N GLY A 94 -3.89 -17.02 3.05
CA GLY A 94 -3.05 -15.83 2.96
C GLY A 94 -2.51 -15.39 4.32
N TYR A 95 -3.33 -15.46 5.36
CA TYR A 95 -2.92 -15.14 6.72
C TYR A 95 -1.75 -16.04 7.17
N LYS A 96 -1.89 -17.35 6.97
CA LYS A 96 -0.82 -18.29 7.34
C LYS A 96 0.48 -18.00 6.60
N LEU A 97 0.37 -17.62 5.33
CA LEU A 97 1.53 -17.27 4.52
C LEU A 97 2.24 -16.03 5.04
N ILE A 98 1.48 -14.99 5.43
CA ILE A 98 2.07 -13.77 6.00
C ILE A 98 2.81 -14.09 7.29
N ILE A 99 2.21 -14.85 8.19
CA ILE A 99 2.83 -15.22 9.46
C ILE A 99 4.13 -16.00 9.23
N LYS A 100 4.11 -16.92 8.27
CA LYS A 100 5.30 -17.70 7.91
C LYS A 100 6.45 -16.81 7.42
N TYR A 101 6.16 -15.85 6.55
CA TYR A 101 7.16 -14.92 6.04
C TYR A 101 7.73 -14.03 7.14
N ARG A 102 6.89 -13.57 8.05
CA ARG A 102 7.33 -12.73 9.17
C ARG A 102 8.28 -13.52 10.07
N GLU A 103 7.98 -14.78 10.36
CA GLU A 103 8.86 -15.64 11.16
C GLU A 103 10.21 -15.86 10.46
N GLN A 104 10.22 -16.05 9.15
CA GLN A 104 11.47 -16.18 8.39
C GLN A 104 12.31 -14.92 8.46
N ILE A 105 11.69 -13.75 8.32
CA ILE A 105 12.39 -12.47 8.40
C ILE A 105 13.00 -12.27 9.79
N GLU A 106 12.26 -12.59 10.85
CA GLU A 106 12.74 -12.49 12.21
C GLU A 106 13.93 -13.42 12.45
N LYS A 107 13.87 -14.66 11.95
CA LYS A 107 14.98 -15.61 12.07
C LYS A 107 16.22 -15.13 11.34
N GLU A 108 16.07 -14.60 10.14
CA GLU A 108 17.18 -14.05 9.36
C GLU A 108 17.81 -12.86 10.07
N SER A 109 16.99 -11.97 10.65
CA SER A 109 17.46 -10.83 11.42
C SER A 109 18.22 -11.25 12.67
N ALA A 110 17.76 -12.31 13.33
CA ALA A 110 18.41 -12.83 14.54
C ALA A 110 19.78 -13.46 14.25
N LYS A 111 20.01 -13.95 13.02
CA LYS A 111 21.28 -14.54 12.61
C LYS A 111 22.33 -13.50 12.25
N LYS A 112 21.94 -12.26 12.06
CA LYS A 112 22.87 -11.16 11.78
C LYS A 112 23.28 -10.48 13.08
#